data_772e70ee7c6092cd1a8faf61ca70f8fb
#
_entry.id   772e70ee7c6092cd1a8faf61ca70f8fb
#
_cell.length_a   1.000
_cell.length_b   1.000
_cell.length_c   1.000
_cell.angle_alpha   90.00
_cell.angle_beta   90.00
_cell.angle_gamma   90.00
#
_symmetry.space_group_name_H-M   'P 1'
#
loop_
_entity.id
_entity.type
_entity.pdbx_description
1 polymer ?
#
loop_
_entity_poly.entity_id
_entity_poly.type
_entity_poly.pdbx_seq_one_letter_code
_entity_poly.pdbx_strand_id
1 'polypeptide(L)'
;KMWDEIMRVNRCAPVLRYGYTGYVSSVNLLRFALSHKEDKKIYIIPTDQCPYRNSTVNDVVDFMHQPTRTMLGGASIAHKLHYSVFYMSLIPVSRGHYEWTFKEICRDASTMTPHSIMQEYYSLLQVDLEKHPENYLWTHKRWK
;
A
#
# COMPACT_ATOMS: atom_id res chain seq x y z
N LYS A 1 -17.44 -1.19 -15.03
CA LYS A 1 -18.45 -1.64 -14.04
C LYS A 1 -18.55 -3.18 -13.96
N MET A 2 -18.82 -3.89 -15.08
CA MET A 2 -18.93 -5.36 -15.09
C MET A 2 -17.62 -6.05 -14.68
N TRP A 3 -16.48 -5.65 -15.23
CA TRP A 3 -15.18 -6.21 -14.88
C TRP A 3 -14.79 -5.95 -13.42
N ASP A 4 -15.11 -4.77 -12.88
CA ASP A 4 -14.83 -4.46 -11.46
C ASP A 4 -15.61 -5.39 -10.54
N GLU A 5 -16.86 -5.70 -10.88
CA GLU A 5 -17.68 -6.61 -10.09
C GLU A 5 -17.18 -8.06 -10.16
N ILE A 6 -16.81 -8.54 -11.37
CA ILE A 6 -16.20 -9.87 -11.54
C ILE A 6 -14.92 -9.99 -10.70
N MET A 7 -14.05 -8.98 -10.76
CA MET A 7 -12.81 -8.97 -10.01
C MET A 7 -13.06 -8.92 -8.49
N ARG A 8 -14.06 -8.14 -8.06
CA ARG A 8 -14.47 -8.09 -6.65
C ARG A 8 -14.95 -9.44 -6.16
N VAL A 9 -15.86 -10.08 -6.88
CA VAL A 9 -16.40 -11.39 -6.53
C VAL A 9 -15.29 -12.43 -6.45
N ASN A 10 -14.41 -12.50 -7.45
CA ASN A 10 -13.31 -13.47 -7.47
C ASN A 10 -12.33 -13.26 -6.31
N ARG A 11 -12.00 -12.01 -5.97
CA ARG A 11 -11.08 -11.71 -4.85
C ARG A 11 -11.68 -11.98 -3.48
N CYS A 12 -12.99 -11.77 -3.33
CA CYS A 12 -13.67 -11.94 -2.06
C CYS A 12 -14.14 -13.38 -1.81
N ALA A 13 -14.39 -14.16 -2.87
CA ALA A 13 -14.95 -15.51 -2.77
C ALA A 13 -14.23 -16.43 -1.75
N PRO A 14 -12.88 -16.49 -1.71
CA PRO A 14 -12.18 -17.37 -0.75
C PRO A 14 -12.36 -16.95 0.72
N VAL A 15 -12.72 -15.72 0.98
CA VAL A 15 -12.75 -15.12 2.33
C VAL A 15 -14.16 -14.72 2.79
N LEU A 16 -15.18 -14.93 1.95
CA LEU A 16 -16.58 -14.65 2.31
C LEU A 16 -17.03 -15.38 3.59
N ARG A 17 -16.57 -16.63 3.78
CA ARG A 17 -16.85 -17.43 4.97
C ARG A 17 -16.36 -16.81 6.29
N TYR A 18 -15.42 -15.86 6.21
CA TYR A 18 -14.88 -15.14 7.37
C TYR A 18 -15.54 -13.76 7.55
N GLY A 19 -16.65 -13.49 6.87
CA GLY A 19 -17.36 -12.21 6.94
C GLY A 19 -16.72 -11.07 6.14
N TYR A 20 -15.70 -11.35 5.32
CA TYR A 20 -15.08 -10.34 4.49
C TYR A 20 -15.97 -10.03 3.27
N THR A 21 -16.52 -8.83 3.21
CA THR A 21 -17.53 -8.42 2.22
C THR A 21 -16.99 -7.69 1.01
N GLY A 22 -15.72 -7.34 1.00
CA GLY A 22 -15.12 -6.72 -0.17
C GLY A 22 -13.98 -5.77 0.13
N TYR A 23 -13.55 -5.05 -0.90
CA TYR A 23 -12.55 -4.00 -0.82
C TYR A 23 -13.17 -2.65 -1.21
N VAL A 24 -12.56 -1.58 -0.75
CA VAL A 24 -13.05 -0.22 -0.96
C VAL A 24 -12.29 0.40 -2.14
N SER A 25 -13.01 1.05 -3.04
CA SER A 25 -12.38 1.84 -4.12
C SER A 25 -11.54 2.96 -3.51
N SER A 26 -10.36 3.22 -4.07
CA SER A 26 -9.46 4.29 -3.64
C SER A 26 -10.13 5.67 -3.59
N VAL A 27 -11.09 5.94 -4.49
CA VAL A 27 -11.89 7.18 -4.51
C VAL A 27 -12.74 7.34 -3.25
N ASN A 28 -13.20 6.24 -2.67
CA ASN A 28 -14.07 6.23 -1.49
C ASN A 28 -13.33 5.93 -0.19
N LEU A 29 -12.02 5.67 -0.26
CA LEU A 29 -11.26 5.20 0.90
C LEU A 29 -11.32 6.17 2.09
N LEU A 30 -11.13 7.47 1.85
CA LEU A 30 -11.20 8.47 2.93
C LEU A 30 -12.59 8.52 3.59
N ARG A 31 -13.66 8.52 2.78
CA ARG A 31 -15.04 8.52 3.30
C ARG A 31 -15.31 7.26 4.12
N PHE A 32 -14.87 6.11 3.60
CA PHE A 32 -15.03 4.84 4.30
C PHE A 32 -14.24 4.83 5.62
N ALA A 33 -13.00 5.28 5.62
CA ALA A 33 -12.17 5.35 6.82
C ALA A 33 -12.79 6.27 7.89
N LEU A 34 -13.30 7.43 7.48
CA LEU A 34 -13.98 8.36 8.39
C LEU A 34 -15.26 7.78 9.01
N SER A 35 -16.05 7.05 8.22
CA SER A 35 -17.31 6.43 8.73
C SER A 35 -17.07 5.21 9.62
N HIS A 36 -15.85 4.68 9.65
CA HIS A 36 -15.47 3.48 10.41
C HIS A 36 -14.26 3.71 11.31
N LYS A 37 -14.01 4.97 11.73
CA LYS A 37 -12.79 5.30 12.49
C LYS A 37 -12.74 4.63 13.86
N GLU A 38 -13.89 4.30 14.45
CA GLU A 38 -13.99 3.59 15.74
C GLU A 38 -13.83 2.06 15.59
N ASP A 39 -13.86 1.55 14.37
CA ASP A 39 -13.72 0.13 14.11
C ASP A 39 -12.24 -0.27 14.11
N LYS A 40 -11.92 -1.43 14.68
CA LYS A 40 -10.59 -2.03 14.58
C LYS A 40 -10.41 -2.63 13.17
N LYS A 41 -9.80 -1.87 12.27
CA LYS A 41 -9.60 -2.26 10.86
C LYS A 41 -8.14 -2.09 10.43
N ILE A 42 -7.74 -2.93 9.50
CA ILE A 42 -6.45 -2.82 8.80
C ILE A 42 -6.75 -2.45 7.35
N TYR A 43 -6.08 -1.42 6.85
CA TYR A 43 -6.14 -0.99 5.46
C TYR A 43 -4.85 -1.39 4.75
N ILE A 44 -4.95 -2.22 3.73
CA ILE A 44 -3.81 -2.60 2.90
C ILE A 44 -3.88 -1.79 1.61
N ILE A 45 -2.86 -0.99 1.36
CA ILE A 45 -2.79 -0.07 0.22
C ILE A 45 -1.52 -0.40 -0.59
N PRO A 46 -1.65 -1.01 -1.78
CA PRO A 46 -0.51 -1.20 -2.68
C PRO A 46 0.01 0.15 -3.17
N THR A 47 1.28 0.45 -2.94
CA THR A 47 1.90 1.75 -3.25
C THR A 47 3.19 1.65 -4.06
N ASP A 48 3.61 0.45 -4.39
CA ASP A 48 4.83 0.13 -5.15
C ASP A 48 4.76 0.51 -6.63
N GLN A 49 3.56 0.76 -7.15
CA GLN A 49 3.33 1.05 -8.57
C GLN A 49 3.43 2.54 -8.91
N CYS A 50 3.65 2.83 -10.21
CA CYS A 50 3.66 4.20 -10.71
C CYS A 50 2.27 4.85 -10.57
N PRO A 51 2.16 6.09 -10.06
CA PRO A 51 0.91 6.83 -10.03
C PRO A 51 0.35 7.05 -11.44
N TYR A 52 -0.98 7.17 -11.56
CA TYR A 52 -1.59 7.60 -12.82
C TYR A 52 -1.07 8.96 -13.25
N ARG A 53 -0.92 9.18 -14.58
CA ARG A 53 -0.39 10.44 -15.12
C ARG A 53 -1.15 11.68 -14.66
N ASN A 54 -2.45 11.56 -14.45
CA ASN A 54 -3.35 12.65 -14.06
C ASN A 54 -3.58 12.72 -12.53
N SER A 55 -2.79 12.01 -11.74
CA SER A 55 -2.91 12.10 -10.29
C SER A 55 -2.41 13.46 -9.81
N THR A 56 -3.27 14.18 -9.11
CA THR A 56 -2.95 15.51 -8.53
C THR A 56 -2.18 15.40 -7.21
N VAL A 57 -2.20 14.22 -6.58
CA VAL A 57 -1.56 13.97 -5.28
C VAL A 57 -0.38 13.02 -5.50
N ASN A 58 0.66 13.55 -6.11
CA ASN A 58 1.91 12.85 -6.34
C ASN A 58 3.04 13.56 -5.62
N ASP A 59 4.02 12.80 -5.21
CA ASP A 59 5.28 13.30 -4.70
C ASP A 59 6.43 12.51 -5.30
N VAL A 60 7.64 12.96 -5.05
CA VAL A 60 8.87 12.32 -5.52
C VAL A 60 9.69 11.91 -4.31
N VAL A 61 10.01 10.64 -4.22
CA VAL A 61 10.88 10.04 -3.21
C VAL A 61 12.13 9.49 -3.87
N ASP A 62 13.18 9.27 -3.10
CA ASP A 62 14.34 8.55 -3.58
C ASP A 62 14.11 7.04 -3.45
N PHE A 63 14.23 6.30 -4.57
CA PHE A 63 14.10 4.86 -4.61
C PHE A 63 15.03 4.27 -5.67
N MET A 64 15.86 3.32 -5.28
CA MET A 64 16.88 2.70 -6.14
C MET A 64 17.81 3.77 -6.77
N HIS A 65 18.21 4.75 -5.96
CA HIS A 65 19.05 5.88 -6.35
C HIS A 65 18.49 6.75 -7.49
N GLN A 66 17.15 6.80 -7.62
CA GLN A 66 16.47 7.58 -8.63
C GLN A 66 15.26 8.31 -8.05
N PRO A 67 15.00 9.56 -8.47
CA PRO A 67 13.78 10.27 -8.12
C PRO A 67 12.58 9.50 -8.69
N THR A 68 11.70 9.07 -7.78
CA THR A 68 10.61 8.15 -8.09
C THR A 68 9.29 8.75 -7.67
N ARG A 69 8.36 8.88 -8.60
CA ARG A 69 7.00 9.36 -8.30
C ARG A 69 6.26 8.35 -7.44
N THR A 70 5.58 8.83 -6.40
CA THR A 70 4.80 8.00 -5.47
C THR A 70 3.40 8.53 -5.26
N MET A 71 2.51 7.67 -4.78
CA MET A 71 1.14 8.00 -4.41
C MET A 71 1.06 8.34 -2.92
N LEU A 72 0.73 9.60 -2.58
CA LEU A 72 0.60 10.03 -1.19
C LEU A 72 -0.76 9.69 -0.55
N GLY A 73 -1.74 9.20 -1.32
CA GLY A 73 -3.11 9.07 -0.85
C GLY A 73 -3.27 8.28 0.45
N GLY A 74 -2.61 7.12 0.56
CA GLY A 74 -2.63 6.29 1.76
C GLY A 74 -1.97 6.98 2.96
N ALA A 75 -0.77 7.52 2.77
CA ALA A 75 -0.03 8.24 3.81
C ALA A 75 -0.78 9.50 4.27
N SER A 76 -1.42 10.23 3.35
CA SER A 76 -2.24 11.41 3.70
C SER A 76 -3.47 11.05 4.53
N ILE A 77 -4.12 9.92 4.24
CA ILE A 77 -5.25 9.43 5.04
C ILE A 77 -4.76 9.01 6.43
N ALA A 78 -3.66 8.25 6.50
CA ALA A 78 -3.08 7.83 7.76
C ALA A 78 -2.69 9.03 8.64
N HIS A 79 -2.02 10.03 8.06
CA HIS A 79 -1.66 11.28 8.73
C HIS A 79 -2.90 12.01 9.28
N LYS A 80 -3.94 12.16 8.47
CA LYS A 80 -5.16 12.87 8.85
C LYS A 80 -5.97 12.17 9.94
N LEU A 81 -5.91 10.84 9.99
CA LEU A 81 -6.70 10.02 10.91
C LEU A 81 -5.89 9.45 12.08
N HIS A 82 -4.63 9.87 12.23
CA HIS A 82 -3.73 9.41 13.30
C HIS A 82 -3.54 7.89 13.33
N TYR A 83 -3.47 7.26 12.14
CA TYR A 83 -3.30 5.81 12.07
C TYR A 83 -1.84 5.41 12.25
N SER A 84 -1.62 4.23 12.81
CA SER A 84 -0.32 3.57 12.77
C SER A 84 -0.04 3.08 11.35
N VAL A 85 1.21 3.22 10.89
CA VAL A 85 1.63 2.78 9.57
C VAL A 85 2.70 1.71 9.69
N PHE A 86 2.50 0.64 8.93
CA PHE A 86 3.43 -0.48 8.84
C PHE A 86 3.80 -0.73 7.38
N TYR A 87 5.07 -1.03 7.15
CA TYR A 87 5.54 -1.65 5.93
C TYR A 87 5.27 -3.15 6.01
N MET A 88 4.65 -3.70 4.99
CA MET A 88 4.35 -5.12 4.87
C MET A 88 5.26 -5.75 3.81
N SER A 89 6.09 -6.68 4.23
CA SER A 89 6.95 -7.47 3.36
C SER A 89 6.40 -8.88 3.18
N LEU A 90 6.51 -9.41 1.96
CA LEU A 90 6.13 -10.77 1.61
C LEU A 90 7.34 -11.46 0.96
N ILE A 91 7.95 -12.39 1.67
CA ILE A 91 9.18 -13.07 1.24
C ILE A 91 8.89 -14.52 0.91
N PRO A 92 9.28 -15.04 -0.27
CA PRO A 92 9.18 -16.45 -0.56
C PRO A 92 10.21 -17.25 0.26
N VAL A 93 9.74 -18.23 1.04
CA VAL A 93 10.59 -19.11 1.86
C VAL A 93 10.90 -20.40 1.10
N SER A 94 9.89 -20.96 0.44
CA SER A 94 10.00 -22.13 -0.43
C SER A 94 8.85 -22.13 -1.44
N ARG A 95 8.86 -23.06 -2.39
CA ARG A 95 7.81 -23.13 -3.41
C ARG A 95 6.41 -23.21 -2.78
N GLY A 96 5.59 -22.19 -2.99
CA GLY A 96 4.23 -22.07 -2.46
C GLY A 96 4.13 -21.63 -0.99
N HIS A 97 5.25 -21.33 -0.33
CA HIS A 97 5.28 -20.87 1.05
C HIS A 97 5.90 -19.47 1.11
N TYR A 98 5.21 -18.55 1.79
CA TYR A 98 5.60 -17.16 1.94
C TYR A 98 5.56 -16.76 3.40
N GLU A 99 6.48 -15.90 3.79
CA GLU A 99 6.50 -15.27 5.11
C GLU A 99 6.07 -13.82 5.01
N TRP A 100 5.15 -13.42 5.87
CA TRP A 100 4.68 -12.05 6.02
C TRP A 100 5.35 -11.42 7.22
N THR A 101 6.04 -10.31 6.99
CA THR A 101 6.63 -9.51 8.06
C THR A 101 6.07 -8.09 8.04
N PHE A 102 5.99 -7.48 9.23
CA PHE A 102 5.50 -6.12 9.40
C PHE A 102 6.57 -5.32 10.14
N LYS A 103 6.99 -4.20 9.55
CA LYS A 103 7.89 -3.24 10.19
C LYS A 103 7.11 -1.96 10.47
N GLU A 104 7.13 -1.48 11.70
CA GLU A 104 6.50 -0.22 12.08
C GLU A 104 7.25 0.94 11.43
N ILE A 105 6.55 1.77 10.66
CA ILE A 105 7.04 3.07 10.18
C ILE A 105 6.76 4.13 11.25
N CYS A 106 5.53 4.19 11.73
CA CYS A 106 5.16 5.07 12.85
C CYS A 106 3.89 4.57 13.55
N ARG A 107 3.78 4.86 14.85
CA ARG A 107 2.58 4.57 15.66
C ARG A 107 1.46 5.57 15.44
N ASP A 108 1.82 6.82 15.18
CA ASP A 108 0.89 7.90 14.87
C ASP A 108 1.44 8.65 13.65
N ALA A 109 0.76 8.48 12.52
CA ALA A 109 1.16 9.10 11.27
C ALA A 109 1.08 10.63 11.28
N SER A 110 0.37 11.24 12.23
CA SER A 110 0.33 12.70 12.36
C SER A 110 1.68 13.31 12.80
N THR A 111 2.57 12.50 13.37
CA THR A 111 3.91 12.94 13.79
C THR A 111 4.89 13.04 12.62
N MET A 112 4.54 12.51 11.45
CA MET A 112 5.35 12.52 10.24
C MET A 112 4.59 13.18 9.09
N THR A 113 5.31 13.75 8.13
CA THR A 113 4.66 14.19 6.89
C THR A 113 4.31 12.99 6.00
N PRO A 114 3.27 13.07 5.16
CA PRO A 114 2.98 12.02 4.19
C PRO A 114 4.17 11.67 3.28
N HIS A 115 4.98 12.67 2.92
CA HIS A 115 6.23 12.47 2.19
C HIS A 115 7.22 11.60 2.97
N SER A 116 7.49 11.92 4.23
CA SER A 116 8.43 11.18 5.07
C SER A 116 7.97 9.74 5.30
N ILE A 117 6.67 9.50 5.47
CA ILE A 117 6.10 8.15 5.56
C ILE A 117 6.39 7.36 4.29
N MET A 118 6.19 7.97 3.11
CA MET A 118 6.45 7.30 1.84
C MET A 118 7.94 7.11 1.58
N GLN A 119 8.80 8.05 1.97
CA GLN A 119 10.25 7.88 1.85
C GLN A 119 10.72 6.69 2.69
N GLU A 120 10.24 6.56 3.93
CA GLU A 120 10.57 5.42 4.79
C GLU A 120 10.07 4.09 4.21
N TYR A 121 8.83 4.08 3.68
CA TYR A 121 8.29 2.92 2.97
C TYR A 121 9.21 2.47 1.83
N TYR A 122 9.68 3.40 0.98
CA TYR A 122 10.55 3.05 -0.14
C TYR A 122 11.96 2.64 0.28
N SER A 123 12.47 3.19 1.39
CA SER A 123 13.74 2.76 1.98
C SER A 123 13.67 1.31 2.46
N LEU A 124 12.57 0.92 3.12
CA LEU A 124 12.34 -0.46 3.56
C LEU A 124 12.14 -1.41 2.37
N LEU A 125 11.39 -0.98 1.36
CA LEU A 125 11.20 -1.74 0.12
C LEU A 125 12.52 -1.98 -0.60
N GLN A 126 13.39 -0.97 -0.68
CA GLN A 126 14.70 -1.10 -1.30
C GLN A 126 15.57 -2.15 -0.59
N VAL A 127 15.61 -2.11 0.75
CA VAL A 127 16.35 -3.11 1.55
C VAL A 127 15.87 -4.54 1.27
N ASP A 128 14.55 -4.73 1.13
CA ASP A 128 13.99 -6.05 0.81
C ASP A 128 14.34 -6.48 -0.62
N LEU A 129 14.31 -5.56 -1.58
CA LEU A 129 14.64 -5.85 -2.99
C LEU A 129 16.12 -6.07 -3.25
N GLU A 130 17.02 -5.48 -2.46
CA GLU A 130 18.45 -5.77 -2.51
C GLU A 130 18.73 -7.21 -2.10
N LYS A 131 17.90 -7.80 -1.23
CA LYS A 131 18.01 -9.20 -0.80
C LYS A 131 17.23 -10.16 -1.70
N HIS A 132 16.07 -9.73 -2.19
CA HIS A 132 15.10 -10.53 -2.92
C HIS A 132 14.61 -9.78 -4.18
N PRO A 133 15.48 -9.53 -5.17
CA PRO A 133 15.12 -8.75 -6.36
C PRO A 133 14.02 -9.41 -7.20
N GLU A 134 13.82 -10.71 -7.07
CA GLU A 134 12.77 -11.46 -7.74
C GLU A 134 11.34 -11.09 -7.25
N ASN A 135 11.22 -10.45 -6.10
CA ASN A 135 9.93 -10.08 -5.51
C ASN A 135 9.29 -8.83 -6.13
N TYR A 136 9.97 -8.19 -7.07
CA TYR A 136 9.47 -6.98 -7.70
C TYR A 136 9.07 -7.19 -9.15
N LEU A 137 7.97 -6.57 -9.55
CA LEU A 137 7.51 -6.63 -10.94
C LEU A 137 8.31 -5.66 -11.82
N TRP A 138 9.57 -6.02 -12.15
CA TRP A 138 10.48 -5.21 -12.96
C TRP A 138 9.95 -4.90 -14.38
N THR A 139 9.02 -5.68 -14.89
CA THR A 139 8.35 -5.41 -16.18
C THR A 139 7.37 -4.23 -16.10
N HIS A 140 7.00 -3.79 -14.90
CA HIS A 140 6.22 -2.59 -14.70
C HIS A 140 7.12 -1.36 -14.98
N LYS A 141 6.69 -0.51 -15.93
CA LYS A 141 7.43 0.71 -16.28
C LYS A 141 7.36 1.72 -15.14
N ARG A 142 8.14 1.51 -14.07
CA ARG A 142 8.11 2.30 -12.85
C ARG A 142 8.58 3.74 -13.06
N TRP A 143 9.64 3.87 -13.83
CA TRP A 143 10.23 5.17 -14.20
C TRP A 143 9.85 5.49 -15.64
N LYS A 144 8.94 6.45 -15.79
CA LYS A 144 8.46 6.92 -17.10
C LYS A 144 8.61 8.43 -17.18
#